data_8322fd95eb741f844aa5b872176b25ce
#
_entry.id   8322fd95eb741f844aa5b872176b25ce
#
_cell.length_a   1.000
_cell.length_b   1.000
_cell.length_c   1.000
_cell.angle_alpha   90.00
_cell.angle_beta   90.00
_cell.angle_gamma   90.00
#
_symmetry.space_group_name_H-M   'P 1'
#
loop_
_entity.id
_entity.type
_entity.pdbx_description
1 polymer ?
#
loop_
_entity_poly.entity_id
_entity_poly.type
_entity_poly.pdbx_seq_one_letter_code
_entity_poly.pdbx_strand_id
1 'polypeptide(L)'
;MNEETNKPNPEAAAPAPAPSAAPAGRGGFRGQGGRGGDRRGGPGGQGGRGGRAGGGRDRRPRMDVPAEADYEEKNIEVARVTRVTKGGKRMRFRVLTVIGNRKGRAGFGLAKGVDVAGATAKATTQARKALFTVPLVKGTIPHAVEAKFGAAYVILKPAPEGTGVKAGGAVRIVLELAGVPNVVSKILGSKNKTNNVKATFAALRKLRLSTRTAAAQAPVEKTA
;
A
#
# COMPACT_ATOMS: atom_id res chain seq x y z
N MET A 1 -45.07 31.94 -31.13
CA MET A 1 -44.88 33.16 -30.34
C MET A 1 -45.24 32.85 -28.92
N ASN A 2 -44.27 32.57 -28.07
CA ASN A 2 -44.24 32.76 -26.61
C ASN A 2 -42.85 32.45 -26.14
N GLU A 3 -42.04 33.50 -26.07
CA GLU A 3 -40.74 33.52 -25.41
C GLU A 3 -40.98 33.60 -23.90
N GLU A 4 -40.62 32.53 -23.18
CA GLU A 4 -40.51 32.59 -21.72
C GLU A 4 -39.04 32.78 -21.35
N THR A 5 -38.76 33.98 -20.95
CA THR A 5 -37.51 34.50 -20.40
C THR A 5 -37.15 33.78 -19.09
N ASN A 6 -36.09 32.97 -19.09
CA ASN A 6 -35.49 32.39 -17.89
C ASN A 6 -34.63 33.44 -17.18
N LYS A 7 -35.16 33.99 -16.08
CA LYS A 7 -34.43 34.88 -15.15
C LYS A 7 -33.59 34.03 -14.19
N PRO A 8 -32.30 34.33 -14.01
CA PRO A 8 -31.51 33.68 -12.95
C PRO A 8 -31.91 34.26 -11.57
N ASN A 9 -32.09 33.33 -10.63
CA ASN A 9 -32.40 33.62 -9.22
C ASN A 9 -31.11 34.07 -8.47
N PRO A 10 -31.06 35.24 -7.86
CA PRO A 10 -29.93 35.71 -7.05
C PRO A 10 -30.24 35.49 -5.57
N GLU A 11 -30.05 34.24 -5.04
CA GLU A 11 -30.11 34.10 -3.59
C GLU A 11 -29.22 32.98 -3.08
N ALA A 12 -28.37 33.33 -2.13
CA ALA A 12 -27.62 32.58 -1.15
C ALA A 12 -26.09 32.57 -1.31
N ALA A 13 -25.50 33.74 -1.18
CA ALA A 13 -24.14 33.81 -0.65
C ALA A 13 -24.20 33.87 0.88
N ALA A 14 -23.89 32.76 1.56
CA ALA A 14 -23.72 32.77 3.01
C ALA A 14 -22.36 33.36 3.38
N PRO A 15 -22.27 34.22 4.40
CA PRO A 15 -21.02 34.86 4.81
C PRO A 15 -20.08 33.86 5.53
N ALA A 16 -18.80 33.96 5.20
CA ALA A 16 -17.72 33.23 5.87
C ALA A 16 -17.63 33.58 7.36
N PRO A 17 -17.40 32.63 8.27
CA PRO A 17 -17.16 32.93 9.67
C PRO A 17 -15.78 33.56 9.87
N ALA A 18 -15.75 34.66 10.61
CA ALA A 18 -14.57 35.39 11.03
C ALA A 18 -13.62 34.54 11.91
N PRO A 19 -12.29 34.79 11.88
CA PRO A 19 -11.35 34.09 12.74
C PRO A 19 -11.51 34.57 14.19
N SER A 20 -11.76 33.63 15.11
CA SER A 20 -11.81 33.89 16.55
C SER A 20 -10.40 34.13 17.09
N ALA A 21 -10.29 35.24 17.81
CA ALA A 21 -9.09 35.70 18.51
C ALA A 21 -8.58 34.67 19.55
N ALA A 22 -7.26 34.57 19.63
CA ALA A 22 -6.55 33.83 20.65
C ALA A 22 -6.64 34.54 22.02
N PRO A 23 -6.81 33.83 23.14
CA PRO A 23 -6.60 34.41 24.45
C PRO A 23 -5.12 34.34 24.83
N ALA A 24 -4.53 35.50 25.10
CA ALA A 24 -3.29 35.67 25.85
C ALA A 24 -3.56 35.36 27.33
N GLY A 25 -2.75 34.55 27.96
CA GLY A 25 -2.80 34.25 29.42
C GLY A 25 -1.52 33.60 29.84
N ARG A 26 -0.53 34.34 30.23
CA ARG A 26 0.08 34.60 31.55
C ARG A 26 0.00 33.41 32.51
N GLY A 27 1.18 32.95 32.98
CA GLY A 27 1.28 32.09 34.15
C GLY A 27 2.67 31.51 34.29
N GLY A 28 3.63 32.31 34.71
CA GLY A 28 4.92 31.84 35.23
C GLY A 28 4.72 31.13 36.54
N PHE A 29 5.33 29.96 36.69
CA PHE A 29 5.58 29.38 37.99
C PHE A 29 7.09 29.12 38.13
N ARG A 30 7.74 30.04 38.88
CA ARG A 30 9.02 29.81 39.55
C ARG A 30 8.72 28.87 40.73
N GLY A 31 9.34 27.74 40.77
CA GLY A 31 9.45 26.84 41.92
C GLY A 31 10.91 26.58 42.20
N GLN A 32 11.37 27.24 43.20
CA GLN A 32 12.68 27.24 43.80
C GLN A 32 12.73 26.23 44.95
N GLY A 33 13.87 25.57 45.16
CA GLY A 33 14.21 24.83 46.39
C GLY A 33 14.17 23.30 46.16
N GLY A 34 15.17 22.56 46.56
CA GLY A 34 16.18 22.72 47.56
C GLY A 34 17.04 21.47 47.62
N ARG A 35 18.28 21.69 48.00
CA ARG A 35 19.14 20.91 48.91
C ARG A 35 19.21 19.40 48.67
N GLY A 36 20.37 18.83 48.32
CA GLY A 36 21.50 18.76 49.27
C GLY A 36 21.65 17.30 49.68
N GLY A 37 22.72 16.64 49.29
CA GLY A 37 23.01 15.27 49.70
C GLY A 37 24.36 14.82 49.22
N ASP A 38 25.40 15.41 49.79
CA ASP A 38 26.76 14.85 49.80
C ASP A 38 26.76 13.45 50.38
N ARG A 39 27.29 12.48 49.69
CA ARG A 39 27.91 11.29 50.31
C ARG A 39 29.13 10.87 49.50
N ARG A 40 30.28 11.31 49.97
CA ARG A 40 31.58 10.70 50.13
C ARG A 40 31.70 9.25 49.64
N GLY A 41 32.57 8.98 48.69
CA GLY A 41 33.88 8.39 48.93
C GLY A 41 33.87 6.90 49.20
N GLY A 42 34.39 6.13 48.31
CA GLY A 42 34.92 4.79 48.49
C GLY A 42 35.75 4.37 47.29
N PRO A 43 37.08 4.20 47.44
CA PRO A 43 37.93 3.70 46.39
C PRO A 43 38.04 2.17 46.50
N GLY A 44 38.16 1.50 45.34
CA GLY A 44 38.73 0.16 45.36
C GLY A 44 37.84 -0.92 44.75
N GLY A 45 38.28 -1.42 43.63
CA GLY A 45 37.72 -2.60 42.97
C GLY A 45 38.34 -2.83 41.59
N GLN A 46 39.62 -3.14 41.56
CA GLN A 46 40.25 -3.79 40.43
C GLN A 46 39.68 -5.19 40.33
N GLY A 47 39.34 -5.58 39.09
CA GLY A 47 39.15 -7.00 38.81
C GLY A 47 37.99 -7.30 37.85
N GLY A 48 38.30 -7.77 36.67
CA GLY A 48 37.30 -8.43 35.85
C GLY A 48 37.40 -8.15 34.32
N ARG A 49 38.49 -8.56 33.74
CA ARG A 49 38.54 -8.86 32.32
C ARG A 49 37.49 -9.96 32.02
N GLY A 50 36.35 -9.58 31.54
CA GLY A 50 35.36 -10.49 30.98
C GLY A 50 35.05 -10.06 29.54
N GLY A 51 35.81 -10.52 28.58
CA GLY A 51 35.51 -10.39 27.16
C GLY A 51 34.18 -11.06 26.87
N ARG A 52 33.11 -10.26 26.79
CA ARG A 52 31.88 -10.72 26.15
C ARG A 52 32.10 -10.63 24.65
N ALA A 53 32.44 -11.80 24.08
CA ALA A 53 32.34 -12.10 22.68
C ALA A 53 31.02 -11.51 22.16
N GLY A 54 31.13 -10.53 21.29
CA GLY A 54 29.99 -9.95 20.59
C GLY A 54 29.28 -11.06 19.83
N GLY A 55 28.08 -11.41 20.27
CA GLY A 55 27.18 -12.27 19.54
C GLY A 55 26.98 -11.66 18.18
N GLY A 56 27.51 -12.32 17.17
CA GLY A 56 27.24 -12.03 15.78
C GLY A 56 25.72 -12.02 15.62
N ARG A 57 25.14 -10.84 15.45
CA ARG A 57 23.78 -10.71 14.96
C ARG A 57 23.79 -11.38 13.60
N ASP A 58 23.21 -12.58 13.53
CA ASP A 58 22.88 -13.23 12.29
C ASP A 58 22.28 -12.17 11.35
N ARG A 59 23.13 -11.63 10.50
CA ARG A 59 22.68 -10.87 9.35
C ARG A 59 22.01 -11.90 8.46
N ARG A 60 20.70 -12.11 8.71
CA ARG A 60 19.87 -12.80 7.72
C ARG A 60 20.28 -12.21 6.38
N PRO A 61 20.63 -13.04 5.40
CA PRO A 61 21.01 -12.53 4.10
C PRO A 61 19.91 -11.57 3.67
N ARG A 62 20.26 -10.32 3.41
CA ARG A 62 19.37 -9.40 2.70
C ARG A 62 19.09 -10.16 1.42
N MET A 63 17.87 -10.64 1.26
CA MET A 63 17.41 -11.04 -0.06
C MET A 63 17.68 -9.83 -0.93
N ASP A 64 18.64 -9.98 -1.84
CA ASP A 64 18.93 -8.98 -2.83
C ASP A 64 17.63 -8.74 -3.58
N VAL A 65 16.94 -7.69 -3.18
CA VAL A 65 15.83 -7.17 -3.95
C VAL A 65 16.49 -6.67 -5.22
N PRO A 66 16.22 -7.24 -6.39
CA PRO A 66 16.90 -6.86 -7.61
C PRO A 66 16.86 -5.34 -7.71
N ALA A 67 18.03 -4.74 -7.80
CA ALA A 67 18.19 -3.30 -7.93
C ALA A 67 17.28 -2.83 -9.05
N GLU A 68 16.43 -1.83 -8.72
CA GLU A 68 15.76 -0.90 -9.62
C GLU A 68 15.35 -1.43 -11.00
N ALA A 69 14.64 -2.57 -11.04
CA ALA A 69 13.78 -2.82 -12.17
C ALA A 69 12.70 -1.71 -12.15
N ASP A 70 12.48 -1.07 -13.27
CA ASP A 70 11.52 -0.01 -13.47
C ASP A 70 10.10 -0.48 -13.08
N TYR A 71 9.81 -0.39 -11.78
CA TYR A 71 8.50 -0.68 -11.27
C TYR A 71 7.68 0.60 -11.27
N GLU A 72 6.61 0.60 -12.02
CA GLU A 72 5.59 1.65 -11.91
C GLU A 72 4.81 1.46 -10.60
N GLU A 73 4.54 2.57 -9.92
CA GLU A 73 3.71 2.59 -8.72
C GLU A 73 2.43 3.38 -8.95
N LYS A 74 1.31 2.86 -8.46
CA LYS A 74 0.02 3.54 -8.51
C LYS A 74 -0.72 3.42 -7.19
N ASN A 75 -1.11 4.57 -6.65
CA ASN A 75 -1.94 4.64 -5.45
C ASN A 75 -3.41 4.42 -5.84
N ILE A 76 -4.03 3.37 -5.29
CA ILE A 76 -5.45 3.04 -5.53
C ILE A 76 -6.37 3.81 -4.59
N GLU A 77 -5.93 3.97 -3.34
CA GLU A 77 -6.72 4.62 -2.31
C GLU A 77 -5.83 5.35 -1.31
N VAL A 78 -6.19 6.60 -1.04
CA VAL A 78 -5.66 7.38 0.07
C VAL A 78 -6.84 7.72 0.99
N ALA A 79 -6.80 7.25 2.22
CA ALA A 79 -7.86 7.46 3.19
C ALA A 79 -7.31 8.07 4.49
N ARG A 80 -7.96 9.10 4.98
CA ARG A 80 -7.67 9.66 6.31
C ARG A 80 -8.34 8.80 7.37
N VAL A 81 -7.55 8.17 8.23
CA VAL A 81 -8.01 7.30 9.30
C VAL A 81 -7.72 7.93 10.66
N THR A 82 -8.62 7.75 11.61
CA THR A 82 -8.51 8.35 12.93
C THR A 82 -8.54 7.31 14.02
N ARG A 83 -7.78 7.56 15.08
CA ARG A 83 -7.90 6.87 16.36
C ARG A 83 -8.48 7.87 17.37
N VAL A 84 -9.59 7.53 17.96
CA VAL A 84 -10.25 8.34 18.99
C VAL A 84 -9.70 7.94 20.34
N THR A 85 -9.36 8.92 21.18
CA THR A 85 -8.89 8.78 22.56
C THR A 85 -9.68 9.74 23.45
N LYS A 86 -9.58 9.62 24.78
CA LYS A 86 -10.24 10.55 25.73
C LYS A 86 -9.89 12.02 25.45
N GLY A 87 -8.64 12.31 25.03
CA GLY A 87 -8.16 13.67 24.75
C GLY A 87 -8.38 14.14 23.29
N GLY A 88 -9.13 13.40 22.45
CA GLY A 88 -9.42 13.81 21.09
C GLY A 88 -9.13 12.75 20.03
N LYS A 89 -8.88 13.20 18.79
CA LYS A 89 -8.71 12.34 17.59
C LYS A 89 -7.29 12.46 17.06
N ARG A 90 -6.56 11.34 16.96
CA ARG A 90 -5.28 11.28 16.25
C ARG A 90 -5.51 10.79 14.83
N MET A 91 -5.20 11.63 13.86
CA MET A 91 -5.38 11.35 12.44
C MET A 91 -4.11 10.79 11.82
N ARG A 92 -4.27 9.91 10.84
CA ARG A 92 -3.21 9.37 10.00
C ARG A 92 -3.74 9.12 8.59
N PHE A 93 -2.85 9.03 7.63
CA PHE A 93 -3.18 8.65 6.26
C PHE A 93 -2.89 7.17 6.04
N ARG A 94 -3.86 6.46 5.46
CA ARG A 94 -3.71 5.09 5.01
C ARG A 94 -3.64 5.11 3.49
N VAL A 95 -2.58 4.55 2.93
CA VAL A 95 -2.36 4.46 1.49
C VAL A 95 -2.32 3.00 1.08
N LEU A 96 -3.04 2.67 0.01
CA LEU A 96 -2.99 1.41 -0.69
C LEU A 96 -2.27 1.64 -2.02
N THR A 97 -1.05 1.10 -2.14
CA THR A 97 -0.22 1.20 -3.34
C THR A 97 -0.06 -0.16 -3.99
N VAL A 98 -0.11 -0.18 -5.31
CA VAL A 98 0.24 -1.34 -6.14
C VAL A 98 1.45 -0.97 -6.98
N ILE A 99 2.38 -1.89 -7.11
CA ILE A 99 3.55 -1.76 -7.97
C ILE A 99 3.58 -2.89 -8.97
N GLY A 100 4.14 -2.64 -10.15
CA GLY A 100 4.32 -3.65 -11.17
C GLY A 100 5.28 -3.21 -12.27
N ASN A 101 5.79 -4.15 -13.02
CA ASN A 101 6.74 -3.90 -14.12
C ASN A 101 6.11 -4.06 -15.50
N ARG A 102 4.81 -4.26 -15.59
CA ARG A 102 4.07 -4.60 -16.83
C ARG A 102 4.60 -5.83 -17.59
N LYS A 103 5.50 -6.60 -16.96
CA LYS A 103 6.12 -7.81 -17.53
C LYS A 103 5.79 -9.06 -16.71
N GLY A 104 4.62 -9.10 -16.09
CA GLY A 104 4.16 -10.23 -15.30
C GLY A 104 4.50 -10.17 -13.81
N ARG A 105 5.16 -9.13 -13.30
CA ARG A 105 5.43 -9.01 -11.86
C ARG A 105 4.58 -7.90 -11.27
N ALA A 106 3.91 -8.19 -10.18
CA ALA A 106 3.12 -7.21 -9.43
C ALA A 106 3.17 -7.46 -7.92
N GLY A 107 2.95 -6.41 -7.15
CA GLY A 107 2.89 -6.47 -5.71
C GLY A 107 1.99 -5.37 -5.16
N PHE A 108 1.50 -5.52 -3.93
CA PHE A 108 0.73 -4.49 -3.27
C PHE A 108 1.21 -4.26 -1.84
N GLY A 109 1.03 -3.03 -1.38
CA GLY A 109 1.33 -2.64 -0.01
C GLY A 109 0.24 -1.77 0.58
N LEU A 110 0.02 -1.92 1.88
CA LEU A 110 -0.93 -1.13 2.64
C LEU A 110 -0.24 -0.56 3.87
N ALA A 111 -0.04 0.74 3.92
CA ALA A 111 0.65 1.37 5.05
C ALA A 111 -0.10 2.59 5.58
N LYS A 112 0.27 2.98 6.81
CA LYS A 112 -0.22 4.19 7.49
C LYS A 112 0.97 5.08 7.82
N GLY A 113 0.79 6.39 7.62
CA GLY A 113 1.75 7.42 7.98
C GLY A 113 1.10 8.62 8.64
N VAL A 114 1.89 9.50 9.18
CA VAL A 114 1.45 10.82 9.64
C VAL A 114 1.15 11.68 8.42
N ASP A 115 2.01 11.59 7.43
CA ASP A 115 1.93 12.25 6.14
C ASP A 115 1.67 11.25 5.00
N VAL A 116 1.12 11.73 3.88
CA VAL A 116 0.81 10.90 2.71
C VAL A 116 2.09 10.38 2.06
N ALA A 117 3.10 11.23 1.88
CA ALA A 117 4.39 10.86 1.27
C ALA A 117 5.07 9.74 2.06
N GLY A 118 5.15 9.88 3.40
CA GLY A 118 5.71 8.84 4.27
C GLY A 118 4.89 7.55 4.31
N ALA A 119 3.56 7.63 4.15
CA ALA A 119 2.69 6.46 4.05
C ALA A 119 2.90 5.74 2.71
N THR A 120 3.02 6.49 1.59
CA THR A 120 3.28 5.93 0.26
C THR A 120 4.63 5.21 0.22
N ALA A 121 5.72 5.84 0.68
CA ALA A 121 7.04 5.21 0.72
C ALA A 121 7.05 3.89 1.50
N LYS A 122 6.34 3.83 2.64
CA LYS A 122 6.17 2.59 3.41
C LYS A 122 5.37 1.54 2.65
N ALA A 123 4.28 1.95 1.98
CA ALA A 123 3.45 1.05 1.20
C ALA A 123 4.22 0.48 0.00
N THR A 124 4.99 1.30 -0.71
CA THR A 124 5.87 0.89 -1.81
C THR A 124 6.93 -0.12 -1.34
N THR A 125 7.61 0.16 -0.21
CA THR A 125 8.57 -0.79 0.37
C THR A 125 7.91 -2.13 0.73
N GLN A 126 6.69 -2.10 1.26
CA GLN A 126 5.93 -3.31 1.56
C GLN A 126 5.51 -4.05 0.29
N ALA A 127 5.09 -3.33 -0.75
CA ALA A 127 4.71 -3.89 -2.04
C ALA A 127 5.89 -4.57 -2.74
N ARG A 128 7.09 -3.97 -2.70
CA ARG A 128 8.34 -4.56 -3.22
C ARG A 128 8.69 -5.89 -2.54
N LYS A 129 8.43 -6.02 -1.24
CA LYS A 129 8.64 -7.28 -0.51
C LYS A 129 7.60 -8.36 -0.85
N ALA A 130 6.44 -7.96 -1.36
CA ALA A 130 5.31 -8.84 -1.68
C ALA A 130 5.15 -9.07 -3.19
N LEU A 131 6.18 -8.81 -3.97
CA LEU A 131 6.19 -9.07 -5.41
C LEU A 131 6.00 -10.57 -5.70
N PHE A 132 5.17 -10.87 -6.69
CA PHE A 132 5.05 -12.21 -7.22
C PHE A 132 4.90 -12.16 -8.76
N THR A 133 5.18 -13.28 -9.42
CA THR A 133 5.08 -13.39 -10.87
C THR A 133 3.74 -14.01 -11.24
N VAL A 134 3.03 -13.35 -12.16
CA VAL A 134 1.76 -13.79 -12.71
C VAL A 134 2.05 -14.66 -13.94
N PRO A 135 1.55 -15.89 -14.00
CA PRO A 135 1.69 -16.72 -15.20
C PRO A 135 0.78 -16.19 -16.32
N LEU A 136 1.37 -15.83 -17.44
CA LEU A 136 0.67 -15.34 -18.62
C LEU A 136 0.82 -16.35 -19.78
N VAL A 137 -0.23 -16.54 -20.56
CA VAL A 137 -0.25 -17.41 -21.74
C VAL A 137 -0.87 -16.64 -22.89
N LYS A 138 -0.15 -16.50 -24.01
CA LYS A 138 -0.63 -15.79 -25.21
C LYS A 138 -1.29 -14.43 -24.92
N GLY A 139 -0.66 -13.61 -24.06
CA GLY A 139 -1.17 -12.29 -23.72
C GLY A 139 -2.45 -12.28 -22.86
N THR A 140 -2.81 -13.40 -22.20
CA THR A 140 -3.96 -13.48 -21.30
C THR A 140 -3.66 -14.41 -20.11
N ILE A 141 -4.62 -14.59 -19.22
CA ILE A 141 -4.53 -15.56 -18.11
C ILE A 141 -4.81 -16.99 -18.62
N PRO A 142 -4.16 -18.03 -18.07
CA PRO A 142 -4.29 -19.40 -18.56
C PRO A 142 -5.69 -20.01 -18.44
N HIS A 143 -6.46 -19.65 -17.43
CA HIS A 143 -7.83 -20.15 -17.18
C HIS A 143 -8.65 -19.17 -16.36
N ALA A 144 -9.96 -19.37 -16.32
CA ALA A 144 -10.86 -18.61 -15.47
C ALA A 144 -10.62 -18.94 -14.01
N VAL A 145 -10.55 -17.90 -13.18
CA VAL A 145 -10.29 -18.03 -11.74
C VAL A 145 -11.20 -17.11 -10.94
N GLU A 146 -11.59 -17.61 -9.80
CA GLU A 146 -12.40 -16.88 -8.83
C GLU A 146 -11.72 -16.87 -7.46
N ALA A 147 -11.78 -15.72 -6.79
CA ALA A 147 -11.28 -15.61 -5.43
C ALA A 147 -12.10 -14.66 -4.59
N LYS A 148 -12.20 -15.01 -3.32
CA LYS A 148 -12.89 -14.24 -2.29
C LYS A 148 -11.90 -13.79 -1.25
N PHE A 149 -12.02 -12.54 -0.81
CA PHE A 149 -11.29 -12.03 0.34
C PHE A 149 -12.23 -11.15 1.19
N GLY A 150 -12.59 -11.63 2.38
CA GLY A 150 -13.66 -11.02 3.17
C GLY A 150 -14.98 -11.05 2.40
N ALA A 151 -15.62 -9.88 2.25
CA ALA A 151 -16.85 -9.74 1.46
C ALA A 151 -16.60 -9.42 -0.03
N ALA A 152 -15.36 -9.21 -0.46
CA ALA A 152 -15.03 -8.98 -1.85
C ALA A 152 -14.85 -10.29 -2.59
N TYR A 153 -15.47 -10.41 -3.74
CA TYR A 153 -15.39 -11.55 -4.63
C TYR A 153 -15.05 -11.07 -6.04
N VAL A 154 -14.03 -11.65 -6.63
CA VAL A 154 -13.50 -11.24 -7.93
C VAL A 154 -13.44 -12.45 -8.84
N ILE A 155 -13.99 -12.30 -10.03
CA ILE A 155 -13.93 -13.29 -11.11
C ILE A 155 -13.02 -12.74 -12.20
N LEU A 156 -12.05 -13.54 -12.64
CA LEU A 156 -11.17 -13.25 -13.77
C LEU A 156 -11.41 -14.31 -14.85
N LYS A 157 -11.63 -13.87 -16.08
CA LYS A 157 -11.81 -14.76 -17.24
C LYS A 157 -10.81 -14.38 -18.34
N PRO A 158 -10.19 -15.35 -19.00
CA PRO A 158 -9.34 -15.07 -20.16
C PRO A 158 -10.15 -14.42 -21.27
N ALA A 159 -9.52 -13.59 -22.07
CA ALA A 159 -10.13 -12.89 -23.18
C ALA A 159 -9.26 -13.05 -24.43
N PRO A 160 -9.86 -13.06 -25.63
CA PRO A 160 -9.11 -13.08 -26.89
C PRO A 160 -8.28 -11.81 -27.08
N GLU A 161 -7.28 -11.89 -27.92
CA GLU A 161 -6.42 -10.76 -28.26
C GLU A 161 -7.25 -9.59 -28.80
N GLY A 162 -6.87 -8.36 -28.45
CA GLY A 162 -7.59 -7.14 -28.83
C GLY A 162 -8.74 -6.74 -27.90
N THR A 163 -9.15 -7.59 -26.94
CA THR A 163 -10.21 -7.22 -25.96
C THR A 163 -9.77 -6.13 -24.98
N GLY A 164 -8.48 -6.08 -24.65
CA GLY A 164 -7.97 -5.20 -23.62
C GLY A 164 -8.38 -5.60 -22.20
N VAL A 165 -8.10 -4.72 -21.24
CA VAL A 165 -8.46 -4.95 -19.83
C VAL A 165 -9.86 -4.42 -19.54
N LYS A 166 -10.84 -5.31 -19.40
CA LYS A 166 -12.22 -4.99 -18.99
C LYS A 166 -12.41 -5.34 -17.52
N ALA A 167 -12.17 -4.38 -16.61
CA ALA A 167 -12.14 -4.60 -15.18
C ALA A 167 -12.64 -3.40 -14.37
N GLY A 168 -13.13 -3.66 -13.16
CA GLY A 168 -13.43 -2.59 -12.19
C GLY A 168 -12.18 -1.86 -11.73
N GLY A 169 -12.28 -0.58 -11.34
CA GLY A 169 -11.16 0.33 -11.15
C GLY A 169 -9.97 -0.21 -10.35
N ALA A 170 -10.20 -0.81 -9.17
CA ALA A 170 -9.12 -1.36 -8.36
C ALA A 170 -8.46 -2.58 -9.02
N VAL A 171 -9.25 -3.46 -9.62
CA VAL A 171 -8.77 -4.67 -10.32
C VAL A 171 -8.05 -4.30 -11.60
N ARG A 172 -8.57 -3.31 -12.35
CA ARG A 172 -7.96 -2.82 -13.59
C ARG A 172 -6.53 -2.33 -13.36
N ILE A 173 -6.32 -1.52 -12.33
CA ILE A 173 -4.98 -1.01 -11.99
C ILE A 173 -4.01 -2.16 -11.69
N VAL A 174 -4.45 -3.19 -10.95
CA VAL A 174 -3.62 -4.35 -10.64
C VAL A 174 -3.23 -5.11 -11.92
N LEU A 175 -4.18 -5.34 -12.82
CA LEU A 175 -3.97 -6.09 -14.06
C LEU A 175 -3.10 -5.32 -15.07
N GLU A 176 -3.28 -4.01 -15.19
CA GLU A 176 -2.43 -3.12 -16.01
C GLU A 176 -0.97 -3.14 -15.52
N LEU A 177 -0.74 -2.98 -14.21
CA LEU A 177 0.60 -3.01 -13.63
C LEU A 177 1.23 -4.41 -13.67
N ALA A 178 0.41 -5.46 -13.59
CA ALA A 178 0.88 -6.83 -13.79
C ALA A 178 1.24 -7.14 -15.25
N GLY A 179 0.79 -6.30 -16.21
CA GLY A 179 1.08 -6.49 -17.61
C GLY A 179 0.21 -7.56 -18.29
N VAL A 180 -1.04 -7.71 -17.83
CA VAL A 180 -2.03 -8.59 -18.49
C VAL A 180 -2.77 -7.78 -19.54
N PRO A 181 -2.53 -7.97 -20.85
CA PRO A 181 -3.14 -7.11 -21.87
C PRO A 181 -4.62 -7.44 -22.13
N ASN A 182 -5.01 -8.71 -22.04
CA ASN A 182 -6.37 -9.13 -22.38
C ASN A 182 -7.01 -9.94 -21.26
N VAL A 183 -8.01 -9.35 -20.60
CA VAL A 183 -8.71 -10.00 -19.47
C VAL A 183 -10.05 -9.34 -19.20
N VAL A 184 -11.03 -10.16 -18.88
CA VAL A 184 -12.35 -9.69 -18.42
C VAL A 184 -12.51 -10.02 -16.94
N SER A 185 -12.93 -9.05 -16.13
CA SER A 185 -13.17 -9.26 -14.71
C SER A 185 -14.49 -8.65 -14.24
N LYS A 186 -15.04 -9.24 -13.20
CA LYS A 186 -16.19 -8.70 -12.48
C LYS A 186 -15.92 -8.69 -10.98
N ILE A 187 -16.18 -7.55 -10.34
CA ILE A 187 -16.18 -7.41 -8.89
C ILE A 187 -17.60 -7.66 -8.39
N LEU A 188 -17.73 -8.56 -7.44
CA LEU A 188 -18.98 -8.89 -6.77
C LEU A 188 -18.83 -8.67 -5.25
N GLY A 189 -19.94 -8.43 -4.58
CA GLY A 189 -19.97 -8.24 -3.12
C GLY A 189 -19.56 -6.83 -2.70
N SER A 190 -18.35 -6.67 -2.21
CA SER A 190 -17.93 -5.41 -1.57
C SER A 190 -17.33 -4.38 -2.53
N LYS A 191 -17.65 -3.10 -2.31
CA LYS A 191 -17.00 -1.96 -3.00
C LYS A 191 -15.65 -1.55 -2.37
N ASN A 192 -15.21 -2.20 -1.29
CA ASN A 192 -13.97 -1.88 -0.59
C ASN A 192 -12.75 -2.16 -1.47
N LYS A 193 -12.04 -1.12 -1.89
CA LYS A 193 -10.87 -1.19 -2.78
C LYS A 193 -9.77 -2.08 -2.21
N THR A 194 -9.50 -1.98 -0.91
CA THR A 194 -8.47 -2.79 -0.23
C THR A 194 -8.77 -4.30 -0.35
N ASN A 195 -10.02 -4.70 -0.11
CA ASN A 195 -10.42 -6.10 -0.19
C ASN A 195 -10.44 -6.59 -1.64
N ASN A 196 -10.87 -5.74 -2.59
CA ASN A 196 -10.86 -6.07 -4.01
C ASN A 196 -9.44 -6.32 -4.52
N VAL A 197 -8.45 -5.49 -4.13
CA VAL A 197 -7.04 -5.72 -4.46
C VAL A 197 -6.55 -7.05 -3.89
N LYS A 198 -6.81 -7.33 -2.61
CA LYS A 198 -6.40 -8.59 -1.98
C LYS A 198 -7.05 -9.80 -2.64
N ALA A 199 -8.33 -9.71 -3.01
CA ALA A 199 -9.04 -10.77 -3.74
C ALA A 199 -8.43 -10.98 -5.14
N THR A 200 -8.08 -9.90 -5.86
CA THR A 200 -7.41 -9.99 -7.16
C THR A 200 -6.06 -10.69 -7.04
N PHE A 201 -5.24 -10.31 -6.07
CA PHE A 201 -3.95 -10.99 -5.82
C PHE A 201 -4.13 -12.45 -5.42
N ALA A 202 -5.16 -12.77 -4.64
CA ALA A 202 -5.51 -14.15 -4.32
C ALA A 202 -5.95 -14.94 -5.56
N ALA A 203 -6.70 -14.33 -6.48
CA ALA A 203 -7.07 -14.93 -7.76
C ALA A 203 -5.84 -15.19 -8.64
N LEU A 204 -4.97 -14.19 -8.80
CA LEU A 204 -3.74 -14.32 -9.60
C LEU A 204 -2.78 -15.40 -9.05
N ARG A 205 -2.72 -15.59 -7.73
CA ARG A 205 -1.92 -16.66 -7.10
C ARG A 205 -2.50 -18.06 -7.31
N LYS A 206 -3.80 -18.19 -7.61
CA LYS A 206 -4.45 -19.47 -7.94
C LYS A 206 -4.20 -19.90 -9.38
N LEU A 207 -3.71 -19.01 -10.24
CA LEU A 207 -3.39 -19.35 -11.62
C LEU A 207 -2.32 -20.43 -11.67
N ARG A 208 -2.56 -21.46 -12.47
CA ARG A 208 -1.62 -22.55 -12.71
C ARG A 208 -1.39 -22.70 -14.22
N LEU A 209 -0.14 -22.89 -14.58
CA LEU A 209 0.18 -23.28 -15.94
C LEU A 209 -0.11 -24.78 -16.11
N SER A 210 -0.76 -25.16 -17.21
CA SER A 210 -0.83 -26.56 -17.59
C SER A 210 0.60 -27.05 -17.89
N THR A 211 0.90 -28.32 -17.57
CA THR A 211 2.22 -28.94 -17.83
C THR A 211 2.62 -28.79 -19.29
N ARG A 212 1.66 -28.85 -20.21
CA ARG A 212 1.88 -28.68 -21.65
C ARG A 212 2.28 -27.24 -22.02
N THR A 213 1.72 -26.24 -21.36
CA THR A 213 2.04 -24.82 -21.55
C THR A 213 3.30 -24.41 -20.82
N ALA A 214 3.60 -25.02 -19.69
CA ALA A 214 4.82 -24.79 -18.93
C ALA A 214 6.07 -25.27 -19.70
N ALA A 215 5.98 -26.41 -20.36
CA ALA A 215 7.07 -26.93 -21.21
C ALA A 215 7.37 -26.03 -22.44
N ALA A 216 6.34 -25.37 -22.99
CA ALA A 216 6.51 -24.45 -24.12
C ALA A 216 7.08 -23.08 -23.73
N GLN A 217 7.11 -22.74 -22.43
CA GLN A 217 7.61 -21.46 -21.90
C GLN A 217 8.94 -21.61 -21.14
N ALA A 218 9.47 -22.82 -21.01
CA ALA A 218 10.80 -23.04 -20.46
C ALA A 218 11.83 -22.28 -21.32
N PRO A 219 12.70 -21.45 -20.72
CA PRO A 219 13.77 -20.82 -21.49
C PRO A 219 14.61 -21.91 -22.11
N VAL A 220 14.73 -21.87 -23.45
CA VAL A 220 15.70 -22.68 -24.17
C VAL A 220 17.06 -22.18 -23.73
N GLU A 221 17.68 -22.86 -22.80
CA GLU A 221 19.11 -22.66 -22.51
C GLU A 221 19.85 -22.94 -23.83
N LYS A 222 20.31 -21.85 -24.44
CA LYS A 222 21.25 -21.95 -25.56
C LYS A 222 22.55 -22.52 -24.97
N THR A 223 22.69 -23.82 -25.08
CA THR A 223 24.01 -24.46 -25.03
C THR A 223 24.82 -23.94 -26.21
N ALA A 224 25.76 -23.04 -25.89
CA ALA A 224 26.80 -22.63 -26.82
C ALA A 224 27.98 -23.59 -26.68
#